data_e4d231a04a125fe50ede328135ac4829
#
_entry.id   e4d231a04a125fe50ede328135ac4829
#
_cell.length_a   1.000
_cell.length_b   1.000
_cell.length_c   1.000
_cell.angle_alpha   90.00
_cell.angle_beta   90.00
_cell.angle_gamma   90.00
#
_symmetry.space_group_name_H-M   'P 1'
#
loop_
_entity.id
_entity.type
_entity.pdbx_description
1 polymer ?
#
loop_
_entity_poly.entity_id
_entity_poly.type
_entity_poly.pdbx_seq_one_letter_code
_entity_poly.pdbx_strand_id
1 'polypeptide(L)'
;KTLGIGKLIGTPVAGTMTAVWWETMIDNTMVFGIPQVGCMTLDGKYAENTQLNPDITVYNTPEDFLNGNDRQLKAAIEEMMKQIGEKK
;
A
#
# COMPACT_ATOMS: atom_id res chain seq x y z
N LYS A 1 -0.33 7.73 -7.55
CA LYS A 1 0.93 7.63 -8.30
C LYS A 1 0.72 7.90 -9.79
N THR A 2 -0.06 7.09 -10.50
CA THR A 2 -0.28 7.21 -11.97
C THR A 2 -0.81 8.58 -12.40
N LEU A 3 -1.67 9.20 -11.61
CA LEU A 3 -2.23 10.53 -11.88
C LEU A 3 -1.34 11.69 -11.36
N GLY A 4 -0.20 11.38 -10.72
CA GLY A 4 0.70 12.41 -10.20
C GLY A 4 0.13 13.27 -9.06
N ILE A 5 -0.93 12.80 -8.38
CA ILE A 5 -1.59 13.58 -7.32
C ILE A 5 -0.70 13.74 -6.09
N GLY A 6 0.14 12.73 -5.79
CA GLY A 6 1.03 12.73 -4.65
C GLY A 6 2.06 11.62 -4.75
N LYS A 7 3.05 11.67 -3.86
CA LYS A 7 4.09 10.64 -3.73
C LYS A 7 3.66 9.54 -2.78
N LEU A 8 4.02 8.32 -3.08
CA LEU A 8 3.90 7.17 -2.20
C LEU A 8 5.17 7.03 -1.38
N ILE A 9 5.05 6.96 -0.06
CA ILE A 9 6.18 6.86 0.88
C ILE A 9 5.95 5.64 1.77
N GLY A 10 6.95 4.77 1.86
CA GLY A 10 6.86 3.56 2.68
C GLY A 10 7.53 2.36 2.05
N THR A 11 6.94 1.20 2.22
CA THR A 11 7.40 -0.06 1.63
C THR A 11 6.60 -0.42 0.39
N PRO A 12 7.12 -1.30 -0.49
CA PRO A 12 6.34 -1.82 -1.60
C PRO A 12 5.02 -2.44 -1.13
N VAL A 13 3.93 -2.10 -1.82
CA VAL A 13 2.62 -2.69 -1.53
C VAL A 13 2.59 -4.14 -2.01
N ALA A 14 1.96 -5.03 -1.25
CA ALA A 14 1.79 -6.42 -1.63
C ALA A 14 1.11 -6.53 -3.01
N GLY A 15 1.48 -7.56 -3.76
CA GLY A 15 1.02 -7.75 -5.13
C GLY A 15 -0.35 -8.41 -5.27
N THR A 16 -1.15 -8.46 -4.22
CA THR A 16 -2.51 -9.01 -4.25
C THR A 16 -3.51 -7.92 -4.61
N MET A 17 -4.07 -7.99 -5.82
CA MET A 17 -4.98 -6.99 -6.38
C MET A 17 -6.31 -7.59 -6.84
N THR A 18 -6.70 -8.70 -6.22
CA THR A 18 -7.97 -9.38 -6.50
C THR A 18 -8.95 -9.09 -5.37
N ALA A 19 -10.17 -8.68 -5.70
CA ALA A 19 -11.24 -8.56 -4.71
C ALA A 19 -11.75 -9.95 -4.32
N VAL A 20 -11.87 -10.17 -3.02
CA VAL A 20 -12.22 -11.48 -2.44
C VAL A 20 -13.62 -11.42 -1.86
N TRP A 21 -14.46 -12.39 -2.22
CA TRP A 21 -15.73 -12.66 -1.57
C TRP A 21 -15.51 -13.68 -0.44
N TRP A 22 -16.09 -13.42 0.73
CA TRP A 22 -15.95 -14.26 1.91
C TRP A 22 -17.20 -15.11 2.11
N GLU A 23 -17.03 -16.43 2.06
CA GLU A 23 -18.10 -17.40 2.32
C GLU A 23 -17.88 -18.06 3.68
N THR A 24 -18.95 -18.07 4.50
CA THR A 24 -18.95 -18.82 5.75
C THR A 24 -19.36 -20.25 5.47
N MET A 25 -18.54 -21.19 5.88
CA MET A 25 -18.83 -22.62 5.72
C MET A 25 -20.02 -23.05 6.58
N ILE A 26 -20.58 -24.23 6.29
CA ILE A 26 -21.69 -24.83 7.08
C ILE A 26 -21.33 -24.90 8.56
N ASP A 27 -20.09 -25.22 8.85
CA ASP A 27 -19.47 -25.01 10.17
C ASP A 27 -19.05 -23.53 10.27
N ASN A 28 -19.79 -22.74 10.99
CA ASN A 28 -19.59 -21.30 11.18
C ASN A 28 -18.24 -20.90 11.80
N THR A 29 -17.39 -21.88 12.11
CA THR A 29 -16.03 -21.63 12.62
C THR A 29 -15.02 -21.32 11.52
N MET A 30 -15.35 -21.60 10.27
CA MET A 30 -14.46 -21.37 9.12
C MET A 30 -15.07 -20.43 8.10
N VAL A 31 -14.23 -19.54 7.59
CA VAL A 31 -14.56 -18.62 6.50
C VAL A 31 -13.55 -18.84 5.36
N PHE A 32 -14.06 -18.93 4.13
CA PHE A 32 -13.24 -19.12 2.94
C PHE A 32 -13.35 -17.91 2.02
N GLY A 33 -12.20 -17.39 1.57
CA GLY A 33 -12.13 -16.28 0.65
C GLY A 33 -11.98 -16.76 -0.80
N ILE A 34 -12.92 -16.35 -1.67
CA ILE A 34 -12.91 -16.69 -3.09
C ILE A 34 -12.58 -15.44 -3.89
N PRO A 35 -11.44 -15.40 -4.63
CA PRO A 35 -11.15 -14.32 -5.54
C PRO A 35 -12.13 -14.30 -6.70
N GLN A 36 -12.88 -13.21 -6.87
CA GLN A 36 -13.91 -13.10 -7.89
C GLN A 36 -13.65 -12.02 -8.93
N VAL A 37 -12.97 -10.95 -8.54
CA VAL A 37 -12.77 -9.78 -9.38
C VAL A 37 -11.30 -9.42 -9.45
N GLY A 38 -10.73 -9.48 -10.64
CA GLY A 38 -9.37 -9.02 -10.91
C GLY A 38 -9.34 -7.51 -11.23
N CYS A 39 -8.32 -6.82 -10.76
CA CYS A 39 -8.07 -5.42 -11.10
C CYS A 39 -7.14 -5.34 -12.31
N MET A 40 -7.50 -4.48 -13.29
CA MET A 40 -6.65 -4.18 -14.43
C MET A 40 -6.08 -2.77 -14.31
N THR A 41 -4.85 -2.62 -14.74
CA THR A 41 -4.18 -1.32 -14.91
C THR A 41 -4.69 -0.61 -16.16
N LEU A 42 -4.42 0.68 -16.30
CA LEU A 42 -4.85 1.47 -17.46
C LEU A 42 -4.28 1.00 -18.79
N ASP A 43 -3.15 0.29 -18.78
CA ASP A 43 -2.53 -0.35 -19.94
C ASP A 43 -3.07 -1.75 -20.24
N GLY A 44 -4.15 -2.17 -19.57
CA GLY A 44 -4.86 -3.42 -19.84
C GLY A 44 -4.21 -4.67 -19.29
N LYS A 45 -3.25 -4.55 -18.35
CA LYS A 45 -2.63 -5.70 -17.68
C LYS A 45 -3.29 -5.98 -16.35
N TYR A 46 -3.35 -7.24 -15.95
CA TYR A 46 -3.77 -7.57 -14.60
C TYR A 46 -2.74 -7.09 -13.59
N ALA A 47 -3.23 -6.44 -12.52
CA ALA A 47 -2.39 -5.93 -11.44
C ALA A 47 -1.99 -7.00 -10.42
N GLU A 48 -2.57 -8.20 -10.50
CA GLU A 48 -2.23 -9.33 -9.63
C GLU A 48 -0.76 -9.74 -9.81
N ASN A 49 -0.10 -10.12 -8.73
CA ASN A 49 1.33 -10.45 -8.66
C ASN A 49 2.28 -9.32 -9.08
N THR A 50 1.80 -8.08 -9.07
CA THR A 50 2.64 -6.90 -9.33
C THR A 50 2.70 -6.01 -8.11
N GLN A 51 3.90 -5.80 -7.57
CA GLN A 51 4.09 -4.89 -6.46
C GLN A 51 4.10 -3.43 -6.94
N LEU A 52 3.40 -2.58 -6.19
CA LEU A 52 3.49 -1.15 -6.39
C LEU A 52 4.63 -0.59 -5.51
N ASN A 53 5.72 -0.19 -6.13
CA ASN A 53 6.84 0.41 -5.44
C ASN A 53 6.52 1.86 -5.03
N PRO A 54 6.90 2.30 -3.83
CA PRO A 54 6.80 3.69 -3.43
C PRO A 54 7.77 4.58 -4.23
N ASP A 55 7.54 5.88 -4.19
CA ASP A 55 8.47 6.88 -4.75
C ASP A 55 9.64 7.13 -3.79
N ILE A 56 9.38 6.99 -2.49
CA ILE A 56 10.38 7.08 -1.42
C ILE A 56 10.25 5.84 -0.55
N THR A 57 11.26 4.97 -0.58
CA THR A 57 11.27 3.74 0.20
C THR A 57 11.77 4.00 1.61
N VAL A 58 10.94 3.70 2.61
CA VAL A 58 11.26 3.84 4.04
C VAL A 58 10.74 2.62 4.79
N TYR A 59 11.59 2.03 5.62
CA TYR A 59 11.23 0.89 6.47
C TYR A 59 11.20 1.31 7.93
N ASN A 60 10.16 0.89 8.66
CA ASN A 60 10.17 0.88 10.11
C ASN A 60 10.78 -0.46 10.58
N THR A 61 11.76 -0.39 11.48
CA THR A 61 12.37 -1.58 12.09
C THR A 61 11.52 -2.07 13.27
N PRO A 62 11.70 -3.32 13.73
CA PRO A 62 11.07 -3.77 14.97
C PRO A 62 11.36 -2.87 16.17
N GLU A 63 12.58 -2.33 16.27
CA GLU A 63 12.96 -1.36 17.31
C GLU A 63 12.20 -0.05 17.19
N ASP A 64 11.96 0.42 15.97
CA ASP A 64 11.16 1.63 15.75
C ASP A 64 9.75 1.47 16.29
N PHE A 65 9.12 0.30 16.07
CA PHE A 65 7.80 -0.03 16.63
C PHE A 65 7.81 -0.05 18.16
N LEU A 66 8.81 -0.68 18.77
CA LEU A 66 8.93 -0.75 20.22
C LEU A 66 9.12 0.63 20.87
N ASN A 67 9.82 1.53 20.19
CA ASN A 67 10.11 2.87 20.68
C ASN A 67 9.09 3.94 20.23
N GLY A 68 8.04 3.56 19.52
CA GLY A 68 7.06 4.48 18.97
C GLY A 68 7.63 5.44 17.91
N ASN A 69 8.71 5.03 17.23
CA ASN A 69 9.41 5.83 16.24
C ASN A 69 8.91 5.48 14.82
N ASP A 70 7.97 6.24 14.28
CA ASP A 70 7.48 6.03 12.92
C ASP A 70 8.30 6.81 11.90
N ARG A 71 9.26 6.11 11.27
CA ARG A 71 10.12 6.70 10.23
C ARG A 71 9.34 7.01 8.96
N GLN A 72 8.32 6.22 8.64
CA GLN A 72 7.50 6.44 7.45
C GLN A 72 6.71 7.73 7.59
N LEU A 73 6.09 7.95 8.75
CA LEU A 73 5.39 9.19 9.05
C LEU A 73 6.33 10.41 9.02
N LYS A 74 7.51 10.30 9.61
CA LYS A 74 8.53 11.37 9.58
C LYS A 74 8.91 11.73 8.15
N ALA A 75 9.23 10.74 7.32
CA ALA A 75 9.58 10.96 5.92
C ALA A 75 8.42 11.60 5.12
N ALA A 76 7.18 11.22 5.41
CA ALA A 76 6.01 11.82 4.78
C ALA A 76 5.85 13.30 5.16
N ILE A 77 6.03 13.64 6.43
CA ILE A 77 6.00 15.02 6.92
C ILE A 77 7.11 15.86 6.27
N GLU A 78 8.34 15.34 6.26
CA GLU A 78 9.49 16.02 5.65
C GLU A 78 9.27 16.32 4.17
N GLU A 79 8.76 15.34 3.41
CA GLU A 79 8.45 15.53 2.00
C GLU A 79 7.33 16.56 1.79
N MET A 80 6.28 16.55 2.62
CA MET A 80 5.23 17.55 2.57
C MET A 80 5.74 18.96 2.88
N MET A 81 6.56 19.10 3.92
CA MET A 81 7.15 20.40 4.29
C MET A 81 8.04 20.95 3.19
N LYS A 82 8.80 20.09 2.52
CA LYS A 82 9.61 20.46 1.35
C LYS A 82 8.74 20.99 0.21
N GLN A 83 7.67 20.28 -0.15
CA GLN A 83 6.74 20.71 -1.21
C GLN A 83 6.03 22.04 -0.89
N ILE A 84 5.71 22.30 0.37
CA ILE A 84 5.13 23.59 0.81
C ILE A 84 6.17 24.71 0.71
N GLY A 85 7.44 24.43 1.08
CA GLY A 85 8.53 25.39 0.98
C GLY A 85 8.90 25.78 -0.46
N GLU A 86 8.78 24.83 -1.38
CA GLU A 86 9.06 25.06 -2.81
C GLU A 86 7.95 25.85 -3.54
N LYS A 87 6.75 25.97 -2.95
CA LYS A 87 5.62 26.72 -3.52
C LYS A 87 5.57 28.20 -3.13
N LYS A 88 6.55 28.67 -2.40
CA LYS A 88 6.75 30.10 -2.09
C LYS A 88 7.74 30.71 -3.11
#